data_36fc705106b80af8423fe9189b9d0abc
#
_entry.id   36fc705106b80af8423fe9189b9d0abc
#
_cell.length_a   1.000
_cell.length_b   1.000
_cell.length_c   1.000
_cell.angle_alpha   90.00
_cell.angle_beta   90.00
_cell.angle_gamma   90.00
#
_symmetry.space_group_name_H-M   'P 1'
#
loop_
_entity.id
_entity.type
_entity.pdbx_description
1 polymer ?
#
loop_
_entity_poly.entity_id
_entity_poly.type
_entity_poly.pdbx_seq_one_letter_code
_entity_poly.pdbx_strand_id
1 'polypeptide(L)'
;AIVMTQTPSSKSVPVGDTVTINCQASESVYSNYLAWFQQKPGQPPKRLIYGASTLDSGVSSRFKGSGSGTQFTLTINDVQCDDAATYYCAGYKSDNTDGIAFGGGTEVVVKGDPVAPTVLIFPPAADQVATGTVTIVCVANKYFPDVTVTWEVDGTTQTTGIENSKTPQNSADCTYNLSSTLTLTSTQYNSHKEYTCKVTQGTTSVVQSFNRGDC
;
A
#
# COMPACT_ATOMS: atom_id res chain seq x y z
N ALA A 1 16.87 26.98 0.28
CA ALA A 1 16.07 25.95 -0.41
C ALA A 1 14.65 25.94 0.13
N ILE A 2 13.67 25.88 -0.75
CA ILE A 2 12.27 25.76 -0.36
C ILE A 2 12.02 24.36 0.21
N VAL A 3 11.24 24.28 1.28
CA VAL A 3 10.83 23.02 1.92
C VAL A 3 9.31 22.92 1.85
N MET A 4 8.82 21.78 1.38
CA MET A 4 7.39 21.51 1.28
C MET A 4 7.00 20.56 2.41
N THR A 5 6.13 21.02 3.29
CA THR A 5 5.59 20.22 4.41
C THR A 5 4.20 19.76 4.07
N GLN A 6 4.02 18.48 3.94
CA GLN A 6 2.75 17.87 3.52
C GLN A 6 2.09 17.13 4.68
N THR A 7 0.79 17.37 4.87
CA THR A 7 -0.03 16.75 5.92
C THR A 7 -1.41 16.38 5.40
N PRO A 8 -2.01 15.29 5.90
CA PRO A 8 -1.41 14.29 6.80
C PRO A 8 -0.42 13.38 6.06
N SER A 9 0.31 12.55 6.78
CA SER A 9 1.20 11.54 6.15
C SER A 9 0.40 10.35 5.61
N SER A 10 -0.74 10.05 6.20
CA SER A 10 -1.67 9.01 5.73
C SER A 10 -3.11 9.35 6.12
N LYS A 11 -4.05 8.86 5.34
CA LYS A 11 -5.48 9.07 5.56
C LYS A 11 -6.26 7.88 5.04
N SER A 12 -7.16 7.34 5.87
CA SER A 12 -8.18 6.39 5.43
C SER A 12 -9.49 7.13 5.20
N VAL A 13 -10.12 6.88 4.06
CA VAL A 13 -11.35 7.58 3.67
C VAL A 13 -12.34 6.59 3.08
N PRO A 14 -13.63 6.59 3.51
CA PRO A 14 -14.65 5.75 2.88
C PRO A 14 -14.91 6.15 1.43
N VAL A 15 -15.29 5.17 0.60
CA VAL A 15 -15.77 5.44 -0.76
C VAL A 15 -16.89 6.46 -0.71
N GLY A 16 -16.83 7.47 -1.56
CA GLY A 16 -17.83 8.53 -1.66
C GLY A 16 -17.55 9.76 -0.79
N ASP A 17 -16.67 9.64 0.17
CA ASP A 17 -16.29 10.78 1.03
C ASP A 17 -15.26 11.69 0.34
N THR A 18 -14.89 12.75 1.01
CA THR A 18 -13.93 13.73 0.54
C THR A 18 -12.66 13.64 1.38
N VAL A 19 -11.51 13.69 0.71
CA VAL A 19 -10.21 13.79 1.39
C VAL A 19 -9.53 15.11 1.03
N THR A 20 -8.89 15.71 2.03
CA THR A 20 -8.15 16.96 1.88
C THR A 20 -6.70 16.74 2.29
N ILE A 21 -5.78 17.13 1.43
CA ILE A 21 -4.33 17.06 1.66
C ILE A 21 -3.77 18.46 1.61
N ASN A 22 -2.97 18.80 2.60
CA ASN A 22 -2.38 20.13 2.72
C ASN A 22 -0.89 20.10 2.43
N CYS A 23 -0.41 21.14 1.77
CA CYS A 23 0.99 21.33 1.48
C CYS A 23 1.37 22.77 1.84
N GLN A 24 2.36 22.91 2.73
CA GLN A 24 2.87 24.21 3.15
C GLN A 24 4.30 24.38 2.66
N ALA A 25 4.54 25.47 1.94
CA ALA A 25 5.87 25.84 1.50
C ALA A 25 6.54 26.74 2.55
N SER A 26 7.84 26.54 2.77
CA SER A 26 8.62 27.38 3.69
C SER A 26 8.75 28.83 3.22
N GLU A 27 8.61 29.05 1.92
CA GLU A 27 8.62 30.36 1.27
C GLU A 27 7.60 30.33 0.14
N SER A 28 7.15 31.50 -0.31
CA SER A 28 6.20 31.57 -1.41
C SER A 28 6.76 30.94 -2.68
N VAL A 29 5.94 30.09 -3.30
CA VAL A 29 6.31 29.51 -4.60
C VAL A 29 6.28 30.59 -5.68
N TYR A 30 7.11 30.39 -6.72
CA TYR A 30 7.19 31.32 -7.83
C TYR A 30 5.96 31.18 -8.73
N SER A 31 5.20 32.25 -8.91
CA SER A 31 4.10 32.33 -9.89
C SER A 31 3.16 31.12 -9.87
N ASN A 32 2.79 30.64 -8.68
CA ASN A 32 1.95 29.44 -8.50
C ASN A 32 2.51 28.17 -9.13
N TYR A 33 3.82 28.05 -9.27
CA TYR A 33 4.44 26.78 -9.67
C TYR A 33 4.32 25.74 -8.57
N LEU A 34 3.14 25.20 -8.46
CA LEU A 34 2.86 24.10 -7.57
C LEU A 34 2.08 23.03 -8.33
N ALA A 35 2.54 21.80 -8.22
CA ALA A 35 1.90 20.66 -8.86
C ALA A 35 1.55 19.58 -7.83
N TRP A 36 0.56 18.76 -8.18
CA TRP A 36 0.15 17.59 -7.41
C TRP A 36 0.34 16.36 -8.28
N PHE A 37 0.94 15.32 -7.68
CA PHE A 37 1.21 14.04 -8.34
C PHE A 37 0.51 12.92 -7.60
N GLN A 38 0.09 11.92 -8.35
CA GLN A 38 -0.42 10.65 -7.84
C GLN A 38 0.56 9.55 -8.21
N GLN A 39 0.92 8.71 -7.25
CA GLN A 39 1.77 7.56 -7.50
C GLN A 39 1.16 6.31 -6.89
N LYS A 40 0.97 5.29 -7.72
CA LYS A 40 0.56 3.96 -7.29
C LYS A 40 1.80 3.07 -7.21
N PRO A 41 1.80 2.05 -6.31
CA PRO A 41 2.96 1.17 -6.15
C PRO A 41 3.41 0.55 -7.47
N GLY A 42 4.72 0.57 -7.70
CA GLY A 42 5.31 0.02 -8.91
C GLY A 42 5.10 0.84 -10.18
N GLN A 43 4.50 2.01 -10.09
CA GLN A 43 4.24 2.89 -11.23
C GLN A 43 4.97 4.23 -11.07
N PRO A 44 5.28 4.92 -12.17
CA PRO A 44 5.81 6.27 -12.09
C PRO A 44 4.74 7.25 -11.60
N PRO A 45 5.14 8.39 -10.98
CA PRO A 45 4.20 9.43 -10.62
C PRO A 45 3.48 9.99 -11.86
N LYS A 46 2.20 10.30 -11.69
CA LYS A 46 1.38 10.95 -12.70
C LYS A 46 1.00 12.34 -12.19
N ARG A 47 1.27 13.38 -12.98
CA ARG A 47 0.84 14.72 -12.62
C ARG A 47 -0.67 14.85 -12.78
N LEU A 48 -1.33 15.36 -11.75
CA LEU A 48 -2.77 15.59 -11.75
C LEU A 48 -3.11 17.06 -11.96
N ILE A 49 -2.35 17.93 -11.32
CA ILE A 49 -2.62 19.36 -11.27
C ILE A 49 -1.30 20.11 -11.43
N TYR A 50 -1.35 21.19 -12.17
CA TYR A 50 -0.23 22.13 -12.29
C TYR A 50 -0.74 23.55 -12.08
N GLY A 51 0.18 24.51 -11.85
CA GLY A 51 -0.21 25.88 -11.62
C GLY A 51 -1.13 26.04 -10.42
N ALA A 52 -1.01 25.18 -9.42
CA ALA A 52 -1.80 25.10 -8.18
C ALA A 52 -3.24 24.62 -8.36
N SER A 53 -3.91 24.93 -9.48
CA SER A 53 -5.35 24.65 -9.63
C SER A 53 -5.77 24.14 -11.00
N THR A 54 -4.86 24.01 -11.96
CA THR A 54 -5.20 23.56 -13.31
C THR A 54 -5.11 22.07 -13.42
N LEU A 55 -6.20 21.40 -13.78
CA LEU A 55 -6.21 19.95 -14.03
C LEU A 55 -5.44 19.61 -15.30
N ASP A 56 -4.59 18.58 -15.23
CA ASP A 56 -4.01 17.98 -16.41
C ASP A 56 -5.08 17.31 -17.28
N SER A 57 -4.76 17.16 -18.56
CA SER A 57 -5.66 16.52 -19.52
C SER A 57 -5.98 15.09 -19.09
N GLY A 58 -7.27 14.74 -19.12
CA GLY A 58 -7.74 13.40 -18.78
C GLY A 58 -7.87 13.12 -17.28
N VAL A 59 -7.58 14.10 -16.43
CA VAL A 59 -7.75 13.95 -14.98
C VAL A 59 -9.18 14.25 -14.58
N SER A 60 -9.76 13.42 -13.72
CA SER A 60 -11.11 13.58 -13.22
C SER A 60 -11.31 14.93 -12.52
N SER A 61 -12.45 15.56 -12.75
CA SER A 61 -12.84 16.81 -12.08
C SER A 61 -13.09 16.62 -10.57
N ARG A 62 -13.07 15.39 -10.08
CA ARG A 62 -13.14 15.11 -8.64
C ARG A 62 -11.91 15.63 -7.90
N PHE A 63 -10.80 15.78 -8.61
CA PHE A 63 -9.58 16.38 -8.07
C PHE A 63 -9.62 17.88 -8.21
N LYS A 64 -9.35 18.58 -7.11
CA LYS A 64 -9.34 20.04 -7.08
C LYS A 64 -8.11 20.53 -6.33
N GLY A 65 -7.32 21.37 -6.97
CA GLY A 65 -6.22 22.08 -6.33
C GLY A 65 -6.63 23.51 -6.00
N SER A 66 -6.17 23.99 -4.87
CA SER A 66 -6.39 25.37 -4.44
C SER A 66 -5.21 25.90 -3.63
N GLY A 67 -5.20 27.20 -3.41
CA GLY A 67 -4.17 27.86 -2.60
C GLY A 67 -3.27 28.77 -3.42
N SER A 68 -2.45 29.52 -2.70
CA SER A 68 -1.48 30.42 -3.27
C SER A 68 -0.41 30.76 -2.23
N GLY A 69 0.72 31.28 -2.68
CA GLY A 69 1.80 31.70 -1.79
C GLY A 69 2.49 30.52 -1.12
N THR A 70 2.12 30.22 0.12
CA THR A 70 2.72 29.16 0.92
C THR A 70 1.75 28.05 1.32
N GLN A 71 0.45 28.23 1.11
CA GLN A 71 -0.56 27.27 1.53
C GLN A 71 -1.33 26.73 0.33
N PHE A 72 -1.32 25.41 0.19
CA PHE A 72 -1.95 24.71 -0.93
C PHE A 72 -2.71 23.49 -0.43
N THR A 73 -3.77 23.15 -1.15
CA THR A 73 -4.65 22.05 -0.79
C THR A 73 -5.04 21.27 -2.03
N LEU A 74 -4.95 19.94 -1.92
CA LEU A 74 -5.56 19.01 -2.85
C LEU A 74 -6.81 18.43 -2.21
N THR A 75 -7.94 18.54 -2.88
CA THR A 75 -9.20 17.95 -2.46
C THR A 75 -9.63 16.89 -3.47
N ILE A 76 -9.93 15.71 -2.98
CA ILE A 76 -10.50 14.63 -3.79
C ILE A 76 -11.93 14.43 -3.32
N ASN A 77 -12.88 14.77 -4.18
CA ASN A 77 -14.31 14.60 -3.89
C ASN A 77 -14.77 13.24 -4.40
N ASP A 78 -15.81 12.68 -3.76
CA ASP A 78 -16.41 11.40 -4.15
C ASP A 78 -15.32 10.35 -4.39
N VAL A 79 -14.53 10.09 -3.36
CA VAL A 79 -13.37 9.21 -3.45
C VAL A 79 -13.79 7.81 -3.91
N GLN A 80 -13.04 7.28 -4.88
CA GLN A 80 -13.24 5.95 -5.47
C GLN A 80 -12.07 5.05 -5.14
N CYS A 81 -12.26 3.74 -5.26
CA CYS A 81 -11.17 2.78 -5.02
C CYS A 81 -9.95 3.06 -5.90
N ASP A 82 -10.16 3.54 -7.11
CA ASP A 82 -9.08 3.89 -8.03
C ASP A 82 -8.20 5.04 -7.53
N ASP A 83 -8.66 5.81 -6.54
CA ASP A 83 -7.92 6.93 -5.98
C ASP A 83 -6.92 6.50 -4.89
N ALA A 84 -6.93 5.24 -4.50
CA ALA A 84 -5.96 4.69 -3.53
C ALA A 84 -4.54 4.82 -4.11
N ALA A 85 -3.74 5.67 -3.49
CA ALA A 85 -2.40 6.02 -3.98
C ALA A 85 -1.67 6.86 -2.95
N THR A 86 -0.42 7.20 -3.23
CA THR A 86 0.32 8.22 -2.50
C THR A 86 0.34 9.50 -3.34
N TYR A 87 0.01 10.62 -2.71
CA TYR A 87 -0.06 11.93 -3.36
C TYR A 87 1.07 12.81 -2.89
N TYR A 88 1.68 13.53 -3.82
CA TYR A 88 2.80 14.44 -3.54
C TYR A 88 2.51 15.82 -4.09
N CYS A 89 2.83 16.85 -3.31
CA CYS A 89 2.93 18.20 -3.84
C CYS A 89 4.37 18.46 -4.28
N ALA A 90 4.54 19.34 -5.25
CA ALA A 90 5.84 19.77 -5.73
C ALA A 90 5.80 21.24 -5.99
N GLY A 91 6.72 22.00 -5.39
CA GLY A 91 6.80 23.44 -5.49
C GLY A 91 8.13 23.88 -6.07
N TYR A 92 8.10 25.02 -6.74
CA TYR A 92 9.27 25.66 -7.31
C TYR A 92 9.34 27.11 -6.86
N LYS A 93 10.51 27.53 -6.44
CA LYS A 93 10.82 28.92 -6.19
C LYS A 93 11.92 29.36 -7.16
N SER A 94 11.73 30.52 -7.78
CA SER A 94 12.73 31.01 -8.70
C SER A 94 14.03 31.22 -7.95
N ASP A 95 15.01 30.64 -8.39
CA ASP A 95 16.39 31.00 -8.25
C ASP A 95 17.23 29.85 -8.74
N ASN A 96 18.33 30.19 -9.22
CA ASN A 96 19.27 29.43 -10.01
C ASN A 96 19.73 28.10 -9.39
N THR A 97 19.32 27.74 -8.18
CA THR A 97 20.00 26.67 -7.47
C THR A 97 19.11 25.59 -6.88
N ASP A 98 17.83 25.83 -6.68
CA ASP A 98 17.07 24.97 -5.77
C ASP A 98 16.11 23.98 -6.48
N GLY A 99 15.80 24.22 -7.75
CA GLY A 99 14.93 23.31 -8.49
C GLY A 99 13.56 23.13 -7.87
N ILE A 100 13.00 21.94 -8.04
CA ILE A 100 11.69 21.56 -7.53
C ILE A 100 11.86 20.85 -6.20
N ALA A 101 11.06 21.23 -5.19
CA ALA A 101 10.99 20.54 -3.92
C ALA A 101 9.67 19.78 -3.81
N PHE A 102 9.75 18.55 -3.31
CA PHE A 102 8.59 17.68 -3.13
C PHE A 102 8.20 17.61 -1.66
N GLY A 103 6.89 17.50 -1.41
CA GLY A 103 6.38 17.11 -0.10
C GLY A 103 6.70 15.64 0.20
N GLY A 104 6.53 15.27 1.46
CA GLY A 104 6.86 13.91 1.92
C GLY A 104 5.86 12.84 1.50
N GLY A 105 4.73 13.23 0.95
CA GLY A 105 3.70 12.31 0.49
C GLY A 105 2.57 12.10 1.51
N THR A 106 1.40 11.78 0.99
CA THR A 106 0.23 11.37 1.76
C THR A 106 -0.31 10.08 1.17
N GLU A 107 -0.28 9.01 1.95
CA GLU A 107 -0.90 7.75 1.54
C GLU A 107 -2.40 7.83 1.79
N VAL A 108 -3.17 7.62 0.75
CA VAL A 108 -4.63 7.55 0.84
C VAL A 108 -5.07 6.10 0.71
N VAL A 109 -5.68 5.59 1.77
CA VAL A 109 -6.32 4.27 1.80
C VAL A 109 -7.82 4.50 1.64
N VAL A 110 -8.43 3.83 0.68
CA VAL A 110 -9.86 3.96 0.42
C VAL A 110 -10.60 2.79 1.06
N LYS A 111 -11.59 3.09 1.90
CA LYS A 111 -12.36 2.07 2.61
C LYS A 111 -13.60 1.70 1.79
N GLY A 112 -13.52 0.52 1.17
CA GLY A 112 -14.67 -0.13 0.55
C GLY A 112 -15.41 -1.03 1.54
N ASP A 113 -16.21 -1.94 1.02
CA ASP A 113 -16.92 -2.90 1.83
C ASP A 113 -15.95 -3.90 2.48
N PRO A 114 -16.17 -4.25 3.76
CA PRO A 114 -15.38 -5.29 4.40
C PRO A 114 -15.57 -6.64 3.70
N VAL A 115 -14.46 -7.34 3.46
CA VAL A 115 -14.45 -8.67 2.84
C VAL A 115 -13.46 -9.55 3.60
N ALA A 116 -13.91 -10.72 4.04
CA ALA A 116 -13.04 -11.69 4.69
C ALA A 116 -12.13 -12.36 3.65
N PRO A 117 -10.86 -12.67 4.01
CA PRO A 117 -9.94 -13.28 3.07
C PRO A 117 -10.31 -14.73 2.75
N THR A 118 -10.02 -15.15 1.53
CA THR A 118 -9.92 -16.55 1.16
C THR A 118 -8.46 -16.95 1.32
N VAL A 119 -8.19 -17.97 2.13
CA VAL A 119 -6.81 -18.37 2.47
C VAL A 119 -6.49 -19.72 1.86
N LEU A 120 -5.35 -19.80 1.20
CA LEU A 120 -4.82 -21.03 0.61
C LEU A 120 -3.38 -21.21 1.08
N ILE A 121 -3.01 -22.47 1.39
CA ILE A 121 -1.65 -22.83 1.74
C ILE A 121 -1.11 -23.79 0.68
N PHE A 122 0.15 -23.61 0.29
CA PHE A 122 0.82 -24.42 -0.73
C PHE A 122 2.03 -25.09 -0.11
N PRO A 123 2.00 -26.43 0.04
CA PRO A 123 3.17 -27.17 0.46
C PRO A 123 4.33 -26.97 -0.53
N PRO A 124 5.59 -27.17 -0.10
CA PRO A 124 6.70 -27.08 -1.02
C PRO A 124 6.64 -28.19 -2.06
N ALA A 125 7.15 -27.93 -3.26
CA ALA A 125 7.30 -28.94 -4.28
C ALA A 125 8.26 -30.04 -3.80
N ALA A 126 8.01 -31.30 -4.21
CA ALA A 126 8.78 -32.44 -3.73
C ALA A 126 10.29 -32.30 -3.98
N ASP A 127 10.69 -31.65 -5.07
CA ASP A 127 12.09 -31.45 -5.44
C ASP A 127 12.80 -30.35 -4.66
N GLN A 128 12.08 -29.45 -3.96
CA GLN A 128 12.71 -28.41 -3.15
C GLN A 128 13.49 -28.98 -1.97
N VAL A 129 13.00 -30.02 -1.35
CA VAL A 129 13.65 -30.64 -0.18
C VAL A 129 15.08 -31.07 -0.51
N ALA A 130 15.29 -31.53 -1.73
CA ALA A 130 16.62 -31.95 -2.19
C ALA A 130 17.60 -30.80 -2.37
N THR A 131 17.14 -29.57 -2.49
CA THR A 131 18.00 -28.38 -2.68
C THR A 131 18.58 -27.84 -1.36
N GLY A 132 18.09 -28.31 -0.23
CA GLY A 132 18.50 -27.82 1.10
C GLY A 132 17.65 -26.70 1.67
N THR A 133 16.77 -26.08 0.86
CA THR A 133 15.90 -24.97 1.26
C THR A 133 14.47 -25.23 0.80
N VAL A 134 13.52 -24.98 1.66
CA VAL A 134 12.10 -25.23 1.42
C VAL A 134 11.32 -23.93 1.64
N THR A 135 10.41 -23.61 0.71
CA THR A 135 9.54 -22.46 0.82
C THR A 135 8.08 -22.91 0.82
N ILE A 136 7.35 -22.50 1.85
CA ILE A 136 5.91 -22.73 1.99
C ILE A 136 5.21 -21.40 1.74
N VAL A 137 4.16 -21.41 0.93
CA VAL A 137 3.44 -20.19 0.53
C VAL A 137 2.03 -20.23 1.09
N CYS A 138 1.60 -19.11 1.66
CA CYS A 138 0.22 -18.85 2.07
C CYS A 138 -0.27 -17.62 1.37
N VAL A 139 -1.47 -17.67 0.80
CA VAL A 139 -2.08 -16.51 0.16
C VAL A 139 -3.40 -16.18 0.83
N ALA A 140 -3.63 -14.89 1.04
CA ALA A 140 -4.90 -14.34 1.50
C ALA A 140 -5.43 -13.46 0.38
N ASN A 141 -6.56 -13.85 -0.22
CA ASN A 141 -7.07 -13.21 -1.41
C ASN A 141 -8.33 -12.41 -1.14
N LYS A 142 -8.40 -11.25 -1.80
CA LYS A 142 -9.59 -10.41 -1.89
C LYS A 142 -10.18 -10.07 -0.53
N TYR A 143 -9.44 -9.29 0.26
CA TYR A 143 -9.85 -8.93 1.61
C TYR A 143 -9.74 -7.42 1.85
N PHE A 144 -10.54 -6.93 2.77
CA PHE A 144 -10.45 -5.59 3.34
C PHE A 144 -11.18 -5.60 4.69
N PRO A 145 -10.70 -4.96 5.76
CA PRO A 145 -9.43 -4.25 5.91
C PRO A 145 -8.21 -5.17 6.06
N ASP A 146 -7.07 -4.59 6.44
CA ASP A 146 -5.81 -5.31 6.56
C ASP A 146 -5.88 -6.52 7.49
N VAL A 147 -5.00 -7.49 7.22
CA VAL A 147 -4.86 -8.72 7.98
C VAL A 147 -3.45 -8.84 8.54
N THR A 148 -3.30 -9.70 9.54
CA THR A 148 -2.00 -10.16 10.03
C THR A 148 -1.87 -11.65 9.77
N VAL A 149 -0.67 -12.07 9.37
CA VAL A 149 -0.37 -13.48 9.11
C VAL A 149 0.55 -14.01 10.20
N THR A 150 0.17 -15.16 10.73
CA THR A 150 0.97 -15.89 11.72
C THR A 150 1.25 -17.28 11.17
N TRP A 151 2.51 -17.70 11.24
CA TRP A 151 2.91 -19.07 10.89
C TRP A 151 3.16 -19.86 12.15
N GLU A 152 2.66 -21.10 12.15
CA GLU A 152 2.89 -22.04 13.23
C GLU A 152 3.44 -23.35 12.65
N VAL A 153 4.44 -23.90 13.32
CA VAL A 153 5.02 -25.21 13.00
C VAL A 153 4.85 -26.08 14.24
N ASP A 154 4.08 -27.16 14.10
CA ASP A 154 3.71 -28.03 15.22
C ASP A 154 3.15 -27.25 16.41
N GLY A 155 2.32 -26.23 16.13
CA GLY A 155 1.71 -25.39 17.15
C GLY A 155 2.60 -24.27 17.70
N THR A 156 3.84 -24.16 17.26
CA THR A 156 4.77 -23.13 17.72
C THR A 156 4.84 -21.99 16.70
N THR A 157 4.59 -20.77 17.17
CA THR A 157 4.65 -19.58 16.32
C THR A 157 6.08 -19.34 15.81
N GLN A 158 6.19 -19.10 14.51
CA GLN A 158 7.46 -18.79 13.86
C GLN A 158 7.71 -17.28 13.90
N THR A 159 8.97 -16.90 14.11
CA THR A 159 9.39 -15.50 14.19
C THR A 159 10.43 -15.13 13.14
N THR A 160 10.98 -16.08 12.42
CA THR A 160 12.02 -15.86 11.40
C THR A 160 11.69 -16.60 10.11
N GLY A 161 12.31 -16.15 9.01
CA GLY A 161 12.13 -16.76 7.70
C GLY A 161 10.81 -16.41 7.02
N ILE A 162 10.11 -15.38 7.48
CA ILE A 162 8.80 -14.97 6.96
C ILE A 162 8.96 -13.72 6.12
N GLU A 163 8.42 -13.75 4.91
CA GLU A 163 8.32 -12.57 4.05
C GLU A 163 6.88 -12.41 3.55
N ASN A 164 6.36 -11.20 3.67
CA ASN A 164 5.01 -10.85 3.27
C ASN A 164 5.05 -9.82 2.14
N SER A 165 4.16 -9.99 1.17
CA SER A 165 3.98 -9.03 0.07
C SER A 165 2.50 -8.80 -0.16
N LYS A 166 2.11 -7.53 -0.15
CA LYS A 166 0.71 -7.12 -0.33
C LYS A 166 0.56 -6.35 -1.63
N THR A 167 -0.50 -6.63 -2.38
CA THR A 167 -0.83 -5.87 -3.59
C THR A 167 -1.36 -4.48 -3.23
N PRO A 168 -1.30 -3.52 -4.16
CA PRO A 168 -2.10 -2.30 -4.04
C PRO A 168 -3.59 -2.63 -3.95
N GLN A 169 -4.38 -1.68 -3.45
CA GLN A 169 -5.84 -1.85 -3.44
C GLN A 169 -6.38 -2.04 -4.86
N ASN A 170 -7.30 -2.97 -5.00
CA ASN A 170 -7.98 -3.17 -6.27
C ASN A 170 -8.79 -1.92 -6.62
N SER A 171 -8.66 -1.43 -7.85
CA SER A 171 -9.29 -0.19 -8.29
C SER A 171 -10.82 -0.27 -8.40
N ALA A 172 -11.38 -1.47 -8.39
CA ALA A 172 -12.83 -1.68 -8.47
C ALA A 172 -13.49 -1.86 -7.11
N ASP A 173 -12.87 -2.62 -6.19
CA ASP A 173 -13.51 -2.99 -4.93
C ASP A 173 -12.70 -2.66 -3.68
N CYS A 174 -11.55 -2.01 -3.80
CA CYS A 174 -10.66 -1.59 -2.71
C CYS A 174 -9.96 -2.74 -1.97
N THR A 175 -10.08 -3.99 -2.42
CA THR A 175 -9.52 -5.14 -1.72
C THR A 175 -8.02 -5.31 -1.95
N TYR A 176 -7.39 -6.05 -1.05
CA TYR A 176 -5.99 -6.45 -1.14
C TYR A 176 -5.88 -7.94 -1.43
N ASN A 177 -4.72 -8.34 -1.95
CA ASN A 177 -4.22 -9.70 -1.93
C ASN A 177 -2.87 -9.71 -1.24
N LEU A 178 -2.58 -10.78 -0.51
CA LEU A 178 -1.32 -10.91 0.21
C LEU A 178 -0.74 -12.29 0.00
N SER A 179 0.57 -12.37 -0.20
CA SER A 179 1.33 -13.62 -0.13
C SER A 179 2.27 -13.57 1.06
N SER A 180 2.35 -14.68 1.78
CA SER A 180 3.28 -14.86 2.88
C SER A 180 4.09 -16.12 2.61
N THR A 181 5.41 -16.02 2.73
CA THR A 181 6.28 -17.17 2.54
C THR A 181 7.02 -17.48 3.83
N LEU A 182 7.11 -18.77 4.13
CA LEU A 182 7.94 -19.28 5.22
C LEU A 182 9.07 -20.10 4.60
N THR A 183 10.29 -19.67 4.83
CA THR A 183 11.49 -20.36 4.32
C THR A 183 12.18 -21.09 5.46
N LEU A 184 12.44 -22.37 5.25
CA LEU A 184 13.09 -23.27 6.21
C LEU A 184 14.21 -24.02 5.51
N THR A 185 15.18 -24.51 6.29
CA THR A 185 16.10 -25.52 5.77
C THR A 185 15.35 -26.84 5.60
N SER A 186 15.85 -27.71 4.70
CA SER A 186 15.27 -29.04 4.52
C SER A 186 15.30 -29.84 5.82
N THR A 187 16.35 -29.68 6.62
CA THR A 187 16.48 -30.34 7.93
C THR A 187 15.37 -29.89 8.88
N GLN A 188 15.11 -28.58 8.96
CA GLN A 188 14.03 -28.03 9.78
C GLN A 188 12.67 -28.54 9.30
N TYR A 189 12.45 -28.50 7.98
CA TYR A 189 11.19 -28.96 7.41
C TYR A 189 10.92 -30.43 7.72
N ASN A 190 11.92 -31.29 7.56
CA ASN A 190 11.78 -32.74 7.79
C ASN A 190 11.65 -33.09 9.27
N SER A 191 12.00 -32.21 10.19
CA SER A 191 11.92 -32.43 11.64
C SER A 191 10.56 -32.12 12.24
N HIS A 192 9.63 -31.52 11.45
CA HIS A 192 8.31 -31.16 11.91
C HIS A 192 7.23 -31.70 10.98
N LYS A 193 5.98 -31.72 11.47
CA LYS A 193 4.89 -32.37 10.75
C LYS A 193 3.82 -31.41 10.27
N GLU A 194 3.28 -30.57 11.16
CA GLU A 194 2.15 -29.71 10.87
C GLU A 194 2.61 -28.27 10.59
N TYR A 195 2.17 -27.72 9.47
CA TYR A 195 2.46 -26.36 9.05
C TYR A 195 1.17 -25.60 8.87
N THR A 196 1.04 -24.49 9.59
CA THR A 196 -0.21 -23.72 9.69
C THR A 196 0.04 -22.27 9.32
N CYS A 197 -0.84 -21.74 8.48
CA CYS A 197 -0.95 -20.32 8.17
C CYS A 197 -2.24 -19.80 8.78
N LYS A 198 -2.14 -18.80 9.64
CA LYS A 198 -3.27 -18.15 10.31
C LYS A 198 -3.36 -16.71 9.87
N VAL A 199 -4.47 -16.36 9.24
CA VAL A 199 -4.73 -15.00 8.76
C VAL A 199 -5.81 -14.40 9.65
N THR A 200 -5.47 -13.32 10.35
CA THR A 200 -6.35 -12.66 11.30
C THR A 200 -6.78 -11.29 10.79
N GLN A 201 -8.10 -11.08 10.77
CA GLN A 201 -8.71 -9.81 10.40
C GLN A 201 -9.61 -9.36 11.57
N GLY A 202 -9.15 -8.36 12.32
CA GLY A 202 -9.83 -7.96 13.54
C GLY A 202 -9.89 -9.10 14.56
N THR A 203 -11.09 -9.55 14.88
CA THR A 203 -11.32 -10.65 15.81
C THR A 203 -11.53 -11.99 15.11
N THR A 204 -11.53 -12.03 13.79
CA THR A 204 -11.79 -13.21 12.99
C THR A 204 -10.49 -13.76 12.42
N SER A 205 -10.31 -15.07 12.49
CA SER A 205 -9.15 -15.74 11.92
C SER A 205 -9.59 -16.83 10.97
N VAL A 206 -8.85 -16.95 9.85
CA VAL A 206 -8.97 -18.06 8.90
C VAL A 206 -7.67 -18.84 8.95
N VAL A 207 -7.76 -20.15 9.12
CA VAL A 207 -6.60 -21.02 9.30
C VAL A 207 -6.56 -22.05 8.19
N GLN A 208 -5.39 -22.22 7.60
CA GLN A 208 -5.11 -23.33 6.67
C GLN A 208 -3.85 -24.04 7.12
N SER A 209 -3.85 -25.35 7.02
CA SER A 209 -2.70 -26.15 7.42
C SER A 209 -2.55 -27.37 6.53
N PHE A 210 -1.36 -27.96 6.56
CA PHE A 210 -1.10 -29.25 5.98
C PHE A 210 -0.13 -30.03 6.86
N ASN A 211 -0.14 -31.36 6.73
CA ASN A 211 0.85 -32.21 7.35
C ASN A 211 1.86 -32.67 6.30
N ARG A 212 3.13 -32.59 6.65
CA ARG A 212 4.20 -33.09 5.77
C ARG A 212 3.98 -34.60 5.51
N GLY A 213 3.95 -34.95 4.23
CA GLY A 213 3.72 -36.31 3.81
C GLY A 213 2.28 -36.66 3.44
N ASP A 214 1.34 -35.76 3.68
CA ASP A 214 -0.03 -35.88 3.20
C ASP A 214 -0.10 -35.29 1.78
N CYS A 215 -0.01 -36.13 0.77
CA CYS A 215 -0.09 -35.77 -0.65
C CYS A 215 -1.16 -36.52 -1.37
#